data_e2d41c4205a5bdecb6081ba34ed1b656
#
_entry.id   e2d41c4205a5bdecb6081ba34ed1b656
#
_cell.length_a   1.000
_cell.length_b   1.000
_cell.length_c   1.000
_cell.angle_alpha   90.00
_cell.angle_beta   90.00
_cell.angle_gamma   90.00
#
_symmetry.space_group_name_H-M   'P 1'
#
loop_
_entity.id
_entity.type
_entity.pdbx_description
1 polymer ?
#
loop_
_entity_poly.entity_id
_entity_poly.type
_entity_poly.pdbx_seq_one_letter_code
_entity_poly.pdbx_strand_id
1 'polypeptide(L)' 'MKVGILGLGLIGGSLARAYALEGHTVYAIQRSEPMLSFAMLSGAVHGRLDETTIPECDLIL' A
#
# COMPACT_ATOMS: atom_id res chain seq x y z
N MET A 1 -12.50 0.51 -1.76
CA MET A 1 -11.80 0.61 -3.06
C MET A 1 -10.40 0.05 -2.96
N LYS A 2 -9.72 -0.06 -4.07
CA LYS A 2 -8.33 -0.52 -4.09
C LYS A 2 -7.43 0.68 -4.34
N VAL A 3 -6.43 0.86 -3.48
CA VAL A 3 -5.56 2.03 -3.47
C VAL A 3 -4.11 1.58 -3.65
N GLY A 4 -3.42 2.21 -4.60
CA GLY A 4 -1.99 1.98 -4.81
C GLY A 4 -1.19 3.13 -4.24
N ILE A 5 -0.10 2.83 -3.55
CA ILE A 5 0.77 3.83 -2.94
C ILE A 5 2.20 3.67 -3.43
N LEU A 6 2.75 4.76 -3.94
CA LEU A 6 4.13 4.81 -4.42
C LEU A 6 5.03 5.34 -3.31
N GLY A 7 5.65 4.43 -2.58
CA GLY A 7 6.55 4.77 -1.50
C GLY A 7 5.87 4.83 -0.14
N LEU A 8 6.47 4.17 0.84
CA LEU A 8 5.94 4.06 2.21
C LEU A 8 6.75 4.91 3.19
N GLY A 9 7.10 6.14 2.81
CA GLY A 9 7.70 7.09 3.73
C GLY A 9 6.68 7.54 4.78
N LEU A 10 6.98 8.59 5.52
CA LEU A 10 6.09 9.06 6.59
C LEU A 10 4.67 9.33 6.08
N ILE A 11 4.53 10.03 4.96
CA ILE A 11 3.22 10.36 4.42
C ILE A 11 2.56 9.13 3.80
N GLY A 12 3.29 8.39 2.95
CA GLY A 12 2.75 7.20 2.28
C GLY A 12 2.33 6.13 3.28
N GLY A 13 3.14 5.89 4.32
CA GLY A 13 2.82 4.94 5.36
C GLY A 13 1.57 5.32 6.15
N SER A 14 1.41 6.60 6.46
CA SER A 14 0.24 7.10 7.16
C SER A 14 -1.02 6.96 6.31
N LEU A 15 -0.92 7.25 5.01
CA LEU A 15 -2.04 7.09 4.08
C LEU A 15 -2.44 5.62 3.95
N ALA A 16 -1.44 4.73 3.82
CA ALA A 16 -1.71 3.30 3.72
C ALA A 16 -2.50 2.81 4.92
N ARG A 17 -2.04 3.17 6.11
CA ARG A 17 -2.72 2.78 7.35
C ARG A 17 -4.14 3.35 7.42
N ALA A 18 -4.31 4.61 7.06
CA ALA A 18 -5.62 5.26 7.10
C ALA A 18 -6.61 4.56 6.17
N TYR A 19 -6.21 4.27 4.93
CA TYR A 19 -7.08 3.57 3.99
C TYR A 19 -7.37 2.15 4.45
N ALA A 20 -6.37 1.45 4.99
CA ALA A 20 -6.58 0.09 5.48
C ALA A 20 -7.57 0.07 6.64
N LEU A 21 -7.49 1.04 7.56
CA LEU A 21 -8.41 1.14 8.69
C LEU A 21 -9.85 1.41 8.24
N GLU A 22 -10.02 2.09 7.11
CA GLU A 22 -11.33 2.35 6.53
C GLU A 22 -11.87 1.16 5.72
N GLY A 23 -11.14 0.05 5.68
CA GLY A 23 -11.59 -1.15 5.01
C GLY A 23 -11.21 -1.25 3.54
N HIS A 24 -10.34 -0.36 3.05
CA HIS A 24 -9.88 -0.41 1.67
C HIS A 24 -8.73 -1.39 1.51
N THR A 25 -8.58 -1.93 0.32
CA THR A 25 -7.43 -2.77 -0.03
C THR A 25 -6.29 -1.87 -0.48
N VAL A 26 -5.12 -2.03 0.13
CA VAL A 26 -3.96 -1.19 -0.14
C VAL A 26 -2.84 -2.01 -0.75
N TYR A 27 -2.35 -1.56 -1.89
CA TYR A 27 -1.15 -2.08 -2.53
C TYR A 27 -0.08 -1.01 -2.47
N ALA A 28 1.18 -1.41 -2.31
CA ALA A 28 2.26 -0.44 -2.25
C ALA A 28 3.51 -0.95 -2.95
N ILE A 29 4.33 -0.02 -3.42
CA ILE A 29 5.67 -0.31 -3.90
C ILE A 29 6.65 0.48 -3.03
N GLN A 30 7.74 -0.18 -2.64
CA GLN A 30 8.74 0.39 -1.75
C GLN A 30 10.09 -0.23 -2.07
N ARG A 31 11.14 0.59 -2.11
CA ARG A 31 12.49 0.11 -2.38
C ARG A 31 12.98 -0.87 -1.34
N SER A 32 12.67 -0.59 -0.08
CA SER A 32 13.12 -1.45 1.02
C SER A 32 12.16 -2.62 1.19
N GLU A 33 12.61 -3.82 0.86
CA GLU A 33 11.83 -5.03 1.08
C GLU A 33 11.49 -5.26 2.56
N PRO A 34 12.40 -5.02 3.51
CA PRO A 34 12.02 -5.13 4.92
C PRO A 34 10.91 -4.18 5.33
N MET A 35 10.91 -2.94 4.81
CA MET A 35 9.87 -1.98 5.11
C MET A 35 8.52 -2.41 4.52
N LEU A 36 8.52 -2.92 3.30
CA LEU A 36 7.30 -3.43 2.67
C LEU A 36 6.76 -4.64 3.44
N SER A 37 7.65 -5.57 3.81
CA SER A 37 7.26 -6.75 4.58
C SER A 37 6.66 -6.37 5.92
N PHE A 38 7.26 -5.40 6.61
CA PHE A 38 6.72 -4.92 7.88
C PHE A 38 5.32 -4.32 7.70
N ALA A 39 5.15 -3.52 6.66
CA ALA A 39 3.84 -2.91 6.36
C ALA A 39 2.78 -3.97 6.07
N MET A 40 3.15 -5.04 5.37
CA MET A 40 2.24 -6.14 5.09
C MET A 40 1.89 -6.91 6.37
N LEU A 41 2.88 -7.18 7.22
CA LEU A 41 2.64 -7.87 8.49
C LEU A 41 1.78 -7.05 9.44
N SER A 42 1.92 -5.73 9.42
CA SER A 42 1.14 -4.85 10.30
C SER A 42 -0.28 -4.61 9.81
N GLY A 43 -0.62 -5.07 8.60
CA GLY A 43 -1.94 -4.87 8.03
C GLY A 43 -2.14 -3.53 7.35
N ALA A 44 -1.11 -2.70 7.25
CA ALA A 44 -1.21 -1.42 6.56
C ALA A 44 -1.24 -1.58 5.05
N VAL A 45 -0.63 -2.64 4.53
CA VAL A 45 -0.55 -2.94 3.11
C VAL A 45 -0.98 -4.39 2.91
N HIS A 46 -1.77 -4.65 1.89
CA HIS A 46 -2.32 -5.98 1.62
C HIS A 46 -1.57 -6.72 0.51
N GLY A 47 -0.80 -6.01 -0.28
CA GLY A 47 -0.04 -6.63 -1.34
C GLY A 47 0.88 -5.65 -2.02
N ARG A 48 1.62 -6.16 -3.00
CA ARG A 48 2.61 -5.38 -3.74
C ARG A 48 1.93 -4.68 -4.93
N LEU A 49 2.26 -3.40 -5.12
CA LEU A 49 1.81 -2.66 -6.29
C LEU A 49 2.75 -3.00 -7.45
N ASP A 50 2.23 -3.69 -8.44
CA ASP A 50 2.99 -4.14 -9.59
C ASP A 50 2.12 -4.14 -10.85
N GLU A 51 2.63 -4.70 -11.94
CA GLU A 51 1.92 -4.71 -13.21
C GLU A 51 0.59 -5.45 -13.18
N THR A 52 0.39 -6.35 -12.21
CA THR A 52 -0.87 -7.09 -12.09
C THR A 52 -1.87 -6.36 -11.20
N THR A 53 -1.42 -5.58 -10.22
CA THR A 53 -2.30 -4.89 -9.27
C THR A 53 -2.61 -3.45 -9.67
N ILE A 54 -1.70 -2.79 -10.39
CA ILE A 54 -1.94 -1.42 -10.86
C ILE A 54 -3.26 -1.27 -11.59
N PRO A 55 -3.62 -2.14 -12.54
CA PRO A 55 -4.90 -2.00 -13.24
C PRO A 55 -6.13 -2.17 -12.35
N GLU A 56 -5.98 -2.78 -11.18
CA GLU A 56 -7.07 -2.99 -10.25
C GLU A 56 -7.32 -1.78 -9.35
N CYS A 57 -6.38 -0.85 -9.28
CA CYS A 57 -6.48 0.28 -8.38
C CYS A 57 -7.48 1.32 -8.86
N ASP A 58 -8.30 1.79 -7.91
CA ASP A 58 -9.22 2.89 -8.15
C ASP A 58 -8.51 4.24 -7.98
N LEU A 59 -7.44 4.25 -7.20
CA LEU A 59 -6.68 5.45 -6.88
C LEU A 59 -5.21 5.09 -6.70
N ILE A 60 -4.32 5.91 -7.22
CA ILE A 60 -2.87 5.77 -7.00
C ILE A 60 -2.32 7.08 -6.44
N LEU A 61 -1.63 6.97 -5.33
CA LEU A 61 -1.06 8.13 -4.62
C LEU A 61 0.45 8.17 -4.67
#